data_edc708ca8d4eb81811f23cf5f43513fd
#
_entry.id   edc708ca8d4eb81811f23cf5f43513fd
#
_cell.length_a   1.000
_cell.length_b   1.000
_cell.length_c   1.000
_cell.angle_alpha   90.00
_cell.angle_beta   90.00
_cell.angle_gamma   90.00
#
_symmetry.space_group_name_H-M   'P 1'
#
loop_
_entity.id
_entity.type
_entity.pdbx_description
1 polymer ?
#
loop_
_entity_poly.entity_id
_entity_poly.type
_entity_poly.pdbx_seq_one_letter_code
_entity_poly.pdbx_strand_id
1 'polypeptide(L)'
;MALFALSSFAILSVAESSPTRVVHVFVALADNQNQGIIPVPPTLGNGTDPQRNLYWGAAYGVKTYFKASEDWELVWSGRGAKDAILARCIFKSRKNDLYLVADAYEGSQIKLAVTDFLSAAAGIAKEKVSLNMRPGAVSIVIAGDADLVVYVGHDAFMDFQIAPIAGHRGDKVRQTIVLACASKSFFASYIRQTGAEPLLWTTGLMAPEAYTLKAALDGWIAHEDDEAIRRRAAQAYDRYQKCGARAALKLFATNW
;
A
#
# COMPACT_ATOMS: atom_id res chain seq x y z
N MET A 1 45.87 49.20 25.84
CA MET A 1 44.64 48.94 25.01
C MET A 1 44.75 47.53 24.42
N ALA A 2 44.00 46.58 24.92
CA ALA A 2 43.98 45.21 24.40
C ALA A 2 42.69 45.02 23.58
N LEU A 3 42.85 44.74 22.28
CA LEU A 3 41.72 44.38 21.38
C LEU A 3 41.34 42.92 21.61
N PHE A 4 40.14 42.70 22.08
CA PHE A 4 39.51 41.39 22.07
C PHE A 4 38.85 41.16 20.69
N ALA A 5 39.34 40.19 19.95
CA ALA A 5 38.68 39.71 18.72
C ALA A 5 37.60 38.69 19.11
N LEU A 6 36.33 39.03 18.89
CA LEU A 6 35.22 38.09 18.99
C LEU A 6 35.19 37.22 17.72
N SER A 7 35.53 35.94 17.87
CA SER A 7 35.32 34.93 16.82
C SER A 7 33.86 34.43 16.88
N SER A 8 33.05 34.83 15.89
CA SER A 8 31.72 34.28 15.70
C SER A 8 31.81 32.87 15.11
N PHE A 9 31.52 31.87 15.90
CA PHE A 9 31.29 30.50 15.41
C PHE A 9 29.91 30.43 14.76
N ALA A 10 29.85 30.30 13.45
CA ALA A 10 28.64 29.95 12.73
C ALA A 10 28.35 28.47 12.98
N ILE A 11 27.27 28.18 13.75
CA ILE A 11 26.74 26.82 13.92
C ILE A 11 26.02 26.50 12.60
N LEU A 12 26.65 25.69 11.75
CA LEU A 12 25.95 25.06 10.62
C LEU A 12 24.96 24.05 11.22
N SER A 13 23.68 24.38 11.21
CA SER A 13 22.64 23.42 11.47
C SER A 13 22.60 22.43 10.30
N VAL A 14 23.08 21.22 10.55
CA VAL A 14 22.83 20.09 9.65
C VAL A 14 21.32 19.84 9.73
N ALA A 15 20.61 20.18 8.67
CA ALA A 15 19.21 19.79 8.56
C ALA A 15 19.15 18.27 8.62
N GLU A 16 18.61 17.71 9.70
CA GLU A 16 18.30 16.29 9.77
C GLU A 16 17.32 15.99 8.63
N SER A 17 17.75 15.19 7.67
CA SER A 17 16.88 14.70 6.61
C SER A 17 15.77 13.87 7.28
N SER A 18 14.51 14.23 7.04
CA SER A 18 13.38 13.41 7.48
C SER A 18 13.60 11.96 7.06
N PRO A 19 13.27 10.99 7.91
CA PRO A 19 13.48 9.58 7.57
C PRO A 19 12.72 9.20 6.31
N THR A 20 13.33 8.41 5.45
CA THR A 20 12.72 7.88 4.23
C THR A 20 11.43 7.14 4.57
N ARG A 21 10.30 7.57 4.02
CA ARG A 21 8.98 6.93 4.23
C ARG A 21 8.81 5.76 3.28
N VAL A 22 8.06 4.75 3.72
CA VAL A 22 7.78 3.56 2.92
C VAL A 22 6.30 3.19 2.97
N VAL A 23 5.72 2.98 1.80
CA VAL A 23 4.41 2.34 1.62
C VAL A 23 4.64 0.92 1.14
N HIS A 24 4.01 -0.09 1.77
CA HIS A 24 4.06 -1.47 1.30
C HIS A 24 2.67 -1.96 0.89
N VAL A 25 2.52 -2.36 -0.37
CA VAL A 25 1.27 -2.78 -1.00
C VAL A 25 1.30 -4.29 -1.24
N PHE A 26 0.39 -5.01 -0.61
CA PHE A 26 0.15 -6.44 -0.76
C PHE A 26 -1.01 -6.64 -1.74
N VAL A 27 -0.74 -7.16 -2.92
CA VAL A 27 -1.73 -7.37 -3.97
C VAL A 27 -2.00 -8.87 -4.10
N ALA A 28 -3.18 -9.33 -3.72
CA ALA A 28 -3.63 -10.68 -4.06
C ALA A 28 -4.18 -10.63 -5.49
N LEU A 29 -3.52 -11.31 -6.43
CA LEU A 29 -3.95 -11.35 -7.83
C LEU A 29 -5.38 -11.89 -7.94
N ALA A 30 -6.20 -11.28 -8.82
CA ALA A 30 -7.54 -11.80 -9.12
C ALA A 30 -7.44 -13.22 -9.65
N ASP A 31 -8.23 -14.13 -9.10
CA ASP A 31 -8.18 -15.54 -9.45
C ASP A 31 -9.61 -16.12 -9.54
N ASN A 32 -10.07 -16.32 -10.78
CA ASN A 32 -11.41 -16.87 -11.04
C ASN A 32 -11.61 -18.30 -10.51
N GLN A 33 -10.53 -19.01 -10.24
CA GLN A 33 -10.59 -20.43 -9.84
C GLN A 33 -10.51 -20.62 -8.33
N ASN A 34 -9.77 -19.76 -7.64
CA ASN A 34 -9.41 -19.97 -6.24
C ASN A 34 -9.97 -18.90 -5.29
N GLN A 35 -10.76 -17.94 -5.78
CA GLN A 35 -11.35 -16.86 -4.98
C GLN A 35 -12.85 -16.73 -5.28
N GLY A 36 -13.64 -16.34 -4.28
CA GLY A 36 -15.08 -16.07 -4.40
C GLY A 36 -15.44 -14.79 -5.15
N ILE A 37 -14.61 -14.35 -6.09
CA ILE A 37 -14.86 -13.15 -6.89
C ILE A 37 -15.96 -13.37 -7.94
N ILE A 38 -16.61 -12.27 -8.34
CA ILE A 38 -17.39 -12.28 -9.58
C ILE A 38 -16.42 -12.53 -10.73
N PRO A 39 -16.61 -13.59 -11.55
CA PRO A 39 -15.66 -13.94 -12.58
C PRO A 39 -15.42 -12.78 -13.56
N VAL A 40 -14.16 -12.49 -13.81
CA VAL A 40 -13.70 -11.52 -14.81
C VAL A 40 -13.19 -12.25 -16.06
N PRO A 41 -12.92 -11.56 -17.19
CA PRO A 41 -12.33 -12.22 -18.37
C PRO A 41 -11.13 -13.10 -17.96
N PRO A 42 -10.98 -14.31 -18.55
CA PRO A 42 -9.99 -15.31 -18.10
C PRO A 42 -8.55 -14.79 -17.98
N THR A 43 -8.14 -13.89 -18.88
CA THR A 43 -6.80 -13.29 -18.83
C THR A 43 -6.62 -12.33 -17.65
N LEU A 44 -7.67 -11.65 -17.22
CA LEU A 44 -7.65 -10.72 -16.09
C LEU A 44 -7.77 -11.45 -14.75
N GLY A 45 -8.48 -12.59 -14.72
CA GLY A 45 -8.69 -13.44 -13.54
C GLY A 45 -7.75 -14.64 -13.47
N ASN A 46 -6.61 -14.59 -14.12
CA ASN A 46 -5.57 -15.61 -13.99
C ASN A 46 -4.64 -15.26 -12.82
N GLY A 47 -4.81 -15.94 -11.69
CA GLY A 47 -4.02 -15.72 -10.46
C GLY A 47 -2.53 -16.08 -10.58
N THR A 48 -2.09 -16.73 -11.67
CA THR A 48 -0.69 -17.09 -11.89
C THR A 48 0.03 -16.20 -12.93
N ASP A 49 -0.70 -15.27 -13.59
CA ASP A 49 -0.16 -14.37 -14.61
C ASP A 49 -0.18 -12.90 -14.17
N PRO A 50 0.81 -12.41 -13.42
CA PRO A 50 0.82 -11.02 -12.97
C PRO A 50 0.86 -10.03 -14.13
N GLN A 51 1.32 -10.41 -15.33
CA GLN A 51 1.49 -9.45 -16.44
C GLN A 51 0.15 -8.95 -16.98
N ARG A 52 -0.90 -9.75 -16.94
CA ARG A 52 -2.22 -9.43 -17.48
C ARG A 52 -3.31 -9.35 -16.41
N ASN A 53 -2.97 -9.68 -15.16
CA ASN A 53 -3.94 -9.71 -14.06
C ASN A 53 -4.58 -8.36 -13.78
N LEU A 54 -5.89 -8.40 -13.45
CA LEU A 54 -6.72 -7.23 -13.20
C LEU A 54 -6.09 -6.25 -12.20
N TYR A 55 -5.60 -6.76 -11.07
CA TYR A 55 -5.10 -5.93 -9.97
C TYR A 55 -3.61 -5.55 -10.09
N TRP A 56 -2.89 -6.11 -11.08
CA TRP A 56 -1.46 -5.87 -11.21
C TRP A 56 -1.02 -5.31 -12.57
N GLY A 57 -1.13 -6.12 -13.61
CA GLY A 57 -0.58 -5.83 -14.95
C GLY A 57 -1.57 -5.21 -15.94
N ALA A 58 -2.88 -5.31 -15.69
CA ALA A 58 -3.90 -4.63 -16.48
C ALA A 58 -3.80 -3.10 -16.36
N ALA A 59 -4.51 -2.36 -17.19
CA ALA A 59 -4.40 -0.90 -17.32
C ALA A 59 -4.51 -0.16 -15.97
N TYR A 60 -5.39 -0.61 -15.09
CA TYR A 60 -5.62 -0.01 -13.76
C TYR A 60 -5.07 -0.85 -12.61
N GLY A 61 -4.28 -1.88 -12.92
CA GLY A 61 -3.56 -2.66 -11.91
C GLY A 61 -2.39 -1.86 -11.33
N VAL A 62 -1.96 -2.23 -10.12
CA VAL A 62 -0.99 -1.45 -9.33
C VAL A 62 0.30 -1.18 -10.10
N LYS A 63 0.92 -2.21 -10.68
CA LYS A 63 2.18 -2.04 -11.44
C LYS A 63 2.02 -1.07 -12.59
N THR A 64 1.01 -1.29 -13.44
CA THR A 64 0.85 -0.53 -14.69
C THR A 64 0.47 0.91 -14.40
N TYR A 65 -0.46 1.13 -13.48
CA TYR A 65 -0.95 2.45 -13.13
C TYR A 65 0.15 3.34 -12.51
N PHE A 66 0.91 2.80 -11.55
CA PHE A 66 2.01 3.56 -10.94
C PHE A 66 3.17 3.78 -11.91
N LYS A 67 3.47 2.81 -12.80
CA LYS A 67 4.49 2.97 -13.84
C LYS A 67 4.13 4.06 -14.84
N ALA A 68 2.84 4.26 -15.14
CA ALA A 68 2.36 5.30 -16.03
C ALA A 68 2.22 6.67 -15.38
N SER A 69 2.35 6.76 -14.04
CA SER A 69 2.21 8.02 -13.30
C SER A 69 3.46 8.88 -13.41
N GLU A 70 3.29 10.17 -13.69
CA GLU A 70 4.39 11.15 -13.71
C GLU A 70 4.99 11.42 -12.32
N ASP A 71 4.29 11.09 -11.23
CA ASP A 71 4.75 11.31 -9.86
C ASP A 71 5.71 10.23 -9.36
N TRP A 72 5.77 9.09 -10.06
CA TRP A 72 6.50 7.90 -9.61
C TRP A 72 7.52 7.43 -10.65
N GLU A 73 8.60 6.85 -10.18
CA GLU A 73 9.63 6.23 -10.98
C GLU A 73 9.79 4.76 -10.57
N LEU A 74 9.68 3.84 -11.53
CA LEU A 74 9.99 2.44 -11.30
C LEU A 74 11.51 2.28 -11.18
N VAL A 75 11.99 2.03 -9.96
CA VAL A 75 13.44 1.91 -9.69
C VAL A 75 13.92 0.46 -9.59
N TRP A 76 12.99 -0.48 -9.39
CA TRP A 76 13.31 -1.91 -9.37
C TRP A 76 12.08 -2.76 -9.68
N SER A 77 12.30 -3.90 -10.36
CA SER A 77 11.26 -4.93 -10.55
C SER A 77 11.89 -6.31 -10.64
N GLY A 78 11.21 -7.32 -10.07
CA GLY A 78 11.65 -8.71 -10.05
C GLY A 78 10.64 -9.61 -9.36
N ARG A 79 11.08 -10.78 -8.90
CA ARG A 79 10.28 -11.63 -8.01
C ARG A 79 10.43 -11.16 -6.57
N GLY A 80 9.44 -11.45 -5.73
CA GLY A 80 9.54 -11.22 -4.29
C GLY A 80 10.42 -12.27 -3.59
N ALA A 81 10.61 -12.06 -2.28
CA ALA A 81 11.44 -12.98 -1.47
C ALA A 81 10.78 -14.34 -1.20
N LYS A 82 9.45 -14.45 -1.32
CA LYS A 82 8.68 -15.69 -1.16
C LYS A 82 8.24 -16.19 -2.53
N ASP A 83 8.18 -17.50 -2.72
CA ASP A 83 7.73 -18.11 -3.99
C ASP A 83 6.32 -17.64 -4.39
N ALA A 84 5.45 -17.45 -3.42
CA ALA A 84 4.09 -16.94 -3.62
C ALA A 84 4.04 -15.49 -4.16
N ILE A 85 5.12 -14.71 -4.06
CA ILE A 85 5.22 -13.35 -4.60
C ILE A 85 5.79 -13.44 -6.01
N LEU A 86 4.90 -13.53 -6.98
CA LEU A 86 5.25 -13.73 -8.39
C LEU A 86 5.96 -12.51 -9.01
N ALA A 87 5.64 -11.31 -8.50
CA ALA A 87 6.28 -10.08 -8.93
C ALA A 87 6.35 -9.07 -7.78
N ARG A 88 7.45 -8.31 -7.73
CA ARG A 88 7.63 -7.13 -6.89
C ARG A 88 8.02 -5.95 -7.77
N CYS A 89 7.46 -4.79 -7.49
CA CYS A 89 7.90 -3.51 -8.05
C CYS A 89 8.22 -2.54 -6.92
N ILE A 90 9.26 -1.74 -7.12
CA ILE A 90 9.62 -0.66 -6.20
C ILE A 90 9.62 0.64 -7.00
N PHE A 91 8.80 1.58 -6.55
CA PHE A 91 8.70 2.91 -7.10
C PHE A 91 9.27 3.92 -6.12
N LYS A 92 9.96 4.93 -6.63
CA LYS A 92 10.39 6.10 -5.87
C LYS A 92 9.51 7.29 -6.25
N SER A 93 9.04 8.03 -5.26
CA SER A 93 8.38 9.32 -5.52
C SER A 93 9.38 10.29 -6.15
N ARG A 94 8.95 11.02 -7.19
CA ARG A 94 9.78 12.05 -7.82
C ARG A 94 9.88 13.34 -7.00
N LYS A 95 8.95 13.52 -6.06
CA LYS A 95 8.80 14.79 -5.30
C LYS A 95 9.12 14.64 -3.81
N ASN A 96 9.13 13.42 -3.28
CA ASN A 96 9.25 13.16 -1.85
C ASN A 96 10.28 12.05 -1.59
N ASP A 97 10.87 12.03 -0.41
CA ASP A 97 11.69 10.89 0.03
C ASP A 97 10.80 9.74 0.50
N LEU A 98 10.22 9.07 -0.48
CA LEU A 98 9.20 8.04 -0.27
C LEU A 98 9.36 6.94 -1.31
N TYR A 99 9.27 5.69 -0.85
CA TYR A 99 9.22 4.51 -1.69
C TYR A 99 7.88 3.81 -1.53
N LEU A 100 7.37 3.30 -2.66
CA LEU A 100 6.24 2.38 -2.70
C LEU A 100 6.76 1.02 -3.17
N VAL A 101 6.67 0.02 -2.30
CA VAL A 101 6.95 -1.38 -2.63
C VAL A 101 5.62 -2.09 -2.82
N ALA A 102 5.46 -2.78 -3.94
CA ALA A 102 4.25 -3.53 -4.22
C ALA A 102 4.60 -4.98 -4.55
N ASP A 103 3.91 -5.91 -3.92
CA ASP A 103 4.06 -7.36 -4.06
C ASP A 103 2.81 -7.99 -4.65
N ALA A 104 2.95 -8.70 -5.78
CA ALA A 104 1.89 -9.47 -6.41
C ALA A 104 1.94 -10.92 -5.94
N TYR A 105 1.04 -11.30 -5.07
CA TYR A 105 0.86 -12.67 -4.62
C TYR A 105 0.06 -13.48 -5.63
N GLU A 106 0.46 -14.71 -5.87
CA GLU A 106 -0.34 -15.68 -6.62
C GLU A 106 -1.76 -15.74 -6.05
N GLY A 107 -2.78 -15.76 -6.92
CA GLY A 107 -4.18 -15.66 -6.50
C GLY A 107 -4.63 -16.78 -5.56
N SER A 108 -4.14 -18.01 -5.78
CA SER A 108 -4.37 -19.15 -4.89
C SER A 108 -3.75 -18.97 -3.48
N GLN A 109 -2.77 -18.06 -3.34
CA GLN A 109 -2.06 -17.75 -2.10
C GLN A 109 -2.63 -16.52 -1.37
N ILE A 110 -3.89 -16.15 -1.65
CA ILE A 110 -4.55 -15.01 -1.03
C ILE A 110 -4.53 -15.06 0.51
N LYS A 111 -4.61 -16.26 1.09
CA LYS A 111 -4.51 -16.46 2.55
C LYS A 111 -3.15 -16.01 3.09
N LEU A 112 -2.07 -16.30 2.36
CA LEU A 112 -0.74 -15.83 2.72
C LEU A 112 -0.63 -14.32 2.54
N ALA A 113 -1.18 -13.77 1.46
CA ALA A 113 -1.16 -12.33 1.21
C ALA A 113 -1.80 -11.52 2.34
N VAL A 114 -2.99 -11.91 2.82
CA VAL A 114 -3.65 -11.22 3.93
C VAL A 114 -2.94 -11.45 5.26
N THR A 115 -2.36 -12.63 5.48
CA THR A 115 -1.58 -12.92 6.70
C THR A 115 -0.31 -12.07 6.76
N ASP A 116 0.39 -11.94 5.64
CA ASP A 116 1.60 -11.10 5.52
C ASP A 116 1.26 -9.61 5.68
N PHE A 117 0.17 -9.14 5.07
CA PHE A 117 -0.36 -7.78 5.26
C PHE A 117 -0.63 -7.49 6.74
N LEU A 118 -1.36 -8.36 7.43
CA LEU A 118 -1.67 -8.15 8.85
C LEU A 118 -0.43 -8.28 9.74
N SER A 119 0.50 -9.18 9.42
CA SER A 119 1.78 -9.29 10.13
C SER A 119 2.63 -8.03 9.95
N ALA A 120 2.61 -7.42 8.77
CA ALA A 120 3.24 -6.14 8.52
C ALA A 120 2.55 -5.01 9.30
N ALA A 121 1.21 -4.96 9.29
CA ALA A 121 0.44 -3.99 10.08
C ALA A 121 0.74 -4.10 11.57
N ALA A 122 0.95 -5.32 12.10
CA ALA A 122 1.33 -5.58 13.49
C ALA A 122 2.82 -5.30 13.79
N GLY A 123 3.64 -5.00 12.80
CA GLY A 123 5.09 -4.78 12.99
C GLY A 123 5.90 -6.06 13.25
N ILE A 124 5.34 -7.23 12.97
CA ILE A 124 5.96 -8.53 13.26
C ILE A 124 6.96 -8.89 12.17
N ALA A 125 6.54 -8.84 10.91
CA ALA A 125 7.38 -9.16 9.77
C ALA A 125 8.20 -7.93 9.35
N LYS A 126 9.52 -8.08 9.26
CA LYS A 126 10.43 -7.03 8.81
C LYS A 126 11.30 -7.55 7.68
N GLU A 127 11.48 -6.75 6.66
CA GLU A 127 12.33 -7.09 5.52
C GLU A 127 13.15 -5.86 5.13
N LYS A 128 14.43 -6.08 4.82
CA LYS A 128 15.35 -5.06 4.33
C LYS A 128 15.63 -5.30 2.85
N VAL A 129 15.43 -4.29 2.03
CA VAL A 129 15.69 -4.34 0.60
C VAL A 129 16.79 -3.36 0.24
N SER A 130 17.82 -3.85 -0.45
CA SER A 130 18.93 -3.02 -0.95
C SER A 130 18.71 -2.73 -2.43
N LEU A 131 18.73 -1.46 -2.79
CA LEU A 131 18.56 -0.97 -4.15
C LEU A 131 19.89 -0.38 -4.63
N ASN A 132 20.39 -0.89 -5.74
CA ASN A 132 21.55 -0.30 -6.41
C ASN A 132 21.08 0.87 -7.26
N MET A 133 21.19 2.07 -6.71
CA MET A 133 20.81 3.32 -7.37
C MET A 133 22.04 4.20 -7.57
N ARG A 134 22.05 5.05 -8.59
CA ARG A 134 23.08 6.09 -8.73
C ARG A 134 22.68 7.31 -7.89
N PRO A 135 23.58 7.91 -7.07
CA PRO A 135 25.02 7.67 -7.01
C PRO A 135 25.48 6.54 -6.09
N GLY A 136 24.60 5.77 -5.42
CA GLY A 136 24.99 4.72 -4.49
C GLY A 136 23.87 3.75 -4.16
N ALA A 137 24.14 2.78 -3.27
CA ALA A 137 23.13 1.84 -2.79
C ALA A 137 22.25 2.52 -1.73
N VAL A 138 20.92 2.32 -1.87
CA VAL A 138 19.92 2.74 -0.88
C VAL A 138 19.33 1.49 -0.24
N SER A 139 19.19 1.51 1.08
CA SER A 139 18.54 0.44 1.82
C SER A 139 17.23 0.94 2.40
N ILE A 140 16.13 0.27 2.07
CA ILE A 140 14.80 0.55 2.63
C ILE A 140 14.34 -0.63 3.47
N VAL A 141 13.57 -0.35 4.51
CA VAL A 141 12.93 -1.35 5.36
C VAL A 141 11.44 -1.37 5.06
N ILE A 142 10.90 -2.56 4.83
CA ILE A 142 9.54 -2.79 4.37
C ILE A 142 8.76 -3.67 5.34
N ALA A 143 7.57 -4.07 4.96
CA ALA A 143 6.65 -4.85 5.79
C ALA A 143 6.37 -4.15 7.13
N GLY A 144 6.72 -4.74 8.24
CA GLY A 144 6.44 -4.21 9.58
C GLY A 144 7.17 -2.89 9.93
N ASP A 145 8.08 -2.42 9.12
CA ASP A 145 8.71 -1.11 9.28
C ASP A 145 8.17 -0.04 8.30
N ALA A 146 7.26 -0.42 7.39
CA ALA A 146 6.57 0.53 6.52
C ALA A 146 5.73 1.54 7.34
N ASP A 147 5.52 2.73 6.81
CA ASP A 147 4.69 3.77 7.43
C ASP A 147 3.21 3.55 7.14
N LEU A 148 2.92 3.08 5.94
CA LEU A 148 1.59 2.73 5.47
C LEU A 148 1.61 1.34 4.86
N VAL A 149 0.69 0.48 5.30
CA VAL A 149 0.53 -0.89 4.81
C VAL A 149 -0.79 -0.99 4.08
N VAL A 150 -0.78 -1.51 2.85
CA VAL A 150 -1.94 -1.52 1.95
C VAL A 150 -2.25 -2.93 1.50
N TYR A 151 -3.52 -3.32 1.53
CA TYR A 151 -4.02 -4.52 0.88
C TYR A 151 -4.89 -4.15 -0.32
N VAL A 152 -4.69 -4.85 -1.45
CA VAL A 152 -5.46 -4.69 -2.68
C VAL A 152 -5.84 -6.09 -3.19
N GLY A 153 -7.14 -6.36 -3.37
CA GLY A 153 -7.58 -7.64 -3.90
C GLY A 153 -9.01 -8.00 -3.51
N HIS A 154 -9.36 -9.27 -3.71
CA HIS A 154 -10.59 -9.84 -3.18
C HIS A 154 -10.59 -9.80 -1.64
N ASP A 155 -11.75 -9.63 -1.03
CA ASP A 155 -11.87 -9.75 0.43
C ASP A 155 -11.81 -11.23 0.84
N ALA A 156 -10.60 -11.65 1.22
CA ALA A 156 -10.31 -13.02 1.62
C ALA A 156 -11.17 -13.52 2.80
N PHE A 157 -11.61 -12.61 3.67
CA PHE A 157 -12.40 -12.95 4.85
C PHE A 157 -13.89 -13.20 4.54
N MET A 158 -14.31 -12.95 3.30
CA MET A 158 -15.59 -13.48 2.79
C MET A 158 -15.53 -14.99 2.56
N ASP A 159 -14.36 -15.54 2.25
CA ASP A 159 -14.18 -16.96 1.88
C ASP A 159 -13.67 -17.81 3.05
N PHE A 160 -12.84 -17.25 3.95
CA PHE A 160 -12.22 -18.00 5.06
C PHE A 160 -11.85 -17.11 6.24
N GLN A 161 -11.45 -17.75 7.32
CA GLN A 161 -10.86 -17.10 8.49
C GLN A 161 -9.39 -17.51 8.65
N ILE A 162 -8.62 -16.68 9.34
CA ILE A 162 -7.24 -16.98 9.75
C ILE A 162 -7.15 -17.03 11.26
N ALA A 163 -6.06 -17.64 11.77
CA ALA A 163 -5.73 -17.56 13.19
C ALA A 163 -5.51 -16.09 13.61
N PRO A 164 -5.81 -15.75 14.89
CA PRO A 164 -5.51 -14.45 15.43
C PRO A 164 -4.05 -14.07 15.18
N ILE A 165 -3.83 -12.80 14.79
CA ILE A 165 -2.47 -12.27 14.62
C ILE A 165 -1.89 -12.01 16.01
N ALA A 166 -0.64 -12.40 16.22
CA ALA A 166 0.08 -11.99 17.42
C ALA A 166 0.11 -10.46 17.46
N GLY A 167 -0.23 -9.89 18.64
CA GLY A 167 -0.48 -8.46 18.78
C GLY A 167 0.69 -7.56 18.35
N HIS A 168 0.42 -6.27 18.37
CA HIS A 168 1.35 -5.19 18.00
C HIS A 168 2.77 -5.35 18.57
N ARG A 169 3.78 -5.11 17.73
CA ARG A 169 5.19 -5.08 18.12
C ARG A 169 5.85 -3.76 17.72
N GLY A 170 6.56 -3.18 18.69
CA GLY A 170 7.27 -1.91 18.57
C GLY A 170 6.36 -0.69 18.83
N ASP A 171 6.96 0.50 18.88
CA ASP A 171 6.27 1.75 19.25
C ASP A 171 5.65 2.48 18.05
N LYS A 172 5.96 2.04 16.82
CA LYS A 172 5.47 2.66 15.59
C LYS A 172 4.03 2.24 15.32
N VAL A 173 3.11 3.20 15.41
CA VAL A 173 1.74 3.02 14.92
C VAL A 173 1.75 3.13 13.39
N ARG A 174 1.23 2.09 12.74
CA ARG A 174 1.12 2.01 11.27
C ARG A 174 -0.29 2.35 10.85
N GLN A 175 -0.40 2.99 9.69
CA GLN A 175 -1.70 3.19 9.05
C GLN A 175 -1.96 2.07 8.04
N THR A 176 -3.24 1.78 7.78
CA THR A 176 -3.64 0.76 6.82
C THR A 176 -4.66 1.29 5.82
N ILE A 177 -4.51 0.87 4.57
CA ILE A 177 -5.54 0.99 3.52
C ILE A 177 -5.95 -0.41 3.10
N VAL A 178 -7.25 -0.70 3.05
CA VAL A 178 -7.77 -1.99 2.60
C VAL A 178 -8.76 -1.77 1.46
N LEU A 179 -8.30 -1.97 0.23
CA LEU A 179 -9.11 -1.90 -0.98
C LEU A 179 -9.58 -3.31 -1.34
N ALA A 180 -10.67 -3.73 -0.74
CA ALA A 180 -11.37 -4.99 -0.95
C ALA A 180 -12.87 -4.78 -0.69
N CYS A 181 -13.74 -5.67 -1.15
CA CYS A 181 -15.18 -5.56 -0.96
C CYS A 181 -15.55 -5.55 0.54
N ALA A 182 -16.37 -4.57 0.98
CA ALA A 182 -16.88 -4.46 2.35
C ALA A 182 -15.80 -4.61 3.45
N SER A 183 -14.57 -4.20 3.15
CA SER A 183 -13.38 -4.48 3.98
C SER A 183 -13.49 -3.96 5.41
N LYS A 184 -14.23 -2.87 5.67
CA LYS A 184 -14.49 -2.40 7.03
C LYS A 184 -15.16 -3.48 7.89
N SER A 185 -16.14 -4.19 7.34
CA SER A 185 -16.88 -5.22 8.07
C SER A 185 -16.03 -6.46 8.34
N PHE A 186 -15.22 -6.88 7.37
CA PHE A 186 -14.48 -8.14 7.45
C PHE A 186 -13.08 -8.01 8.06
N PHE A 187 -12.38 -6.88 7.82
CA PHE A 187 -11.02 -6.68 8.33
C PHE A 187 -10.95 -6.02 9.71
N ALA A 188 -12.02 -5.36 10.19
CA ALA A 188 -11.94 -4.53 11.41
C ALA A 188 -11.43 -5.30 12.65
N SER A 189 -11.89 -6.54 12.87
CA SER A 189 -11.45 -7.34 14.01
C SER A 189 -9.96 -7.70 13.93
N TYR A 190 -9.47 -7.98 12.74
CA TYR A 190 -8.06 -8.30 12.50
C TYR A 190 -7.17 -7.07 12.61
N ILE A 191 -7.55 -5.94 12.02
CA ILE A 191 -6.77 -4.69 12.13
C ILE A 191 -6.65 -4.24 13.60
N ARG A 192 -7.72 -4.36 14.42
CA ARG A 192 -7.62 -4.08 15.87
C ARG A 192 -6.56 -4.92 16.58
N GLN A 193 -6.44 -6.20 16.21
CA GLN A 193 -5.42 -7.09 16.80
C GLN A 193 -4.00 -6.64 16.46
N THR A 194 -3.80 -6.02 15.28
CA THR A 194 -2.49 -5.53 14.88
C THR A 194 -2.04 -4.26 15.57
N GLY A 195 -2.94 -3.51 16.19
CA GLY A 195 -2.67 -2.18 16.74
C GLY A 195 -2.45 -1.09 15.69
N ALA A 196 -2.70 -1.39 14.40
CA ALA A 196 -2.63 -0.40 13.32
C ALA A 196 -3.91 0.44 13.25
N GLU A 197 -3.81 1.63 12.67
CA GLU A 197 -4.94 2.54 12.47
C GLU A 197 -5.47 2.44 11.04
N PRO A 198 -6.80 2.27 10.86
CA PRO A 198 -7.39 2.25 9.54
C PRO A 198 -7.50 3.67 8.97
N LEU A 199 -6.74 3.94 7.91
CA LEU A 199 -6.79 5.19 7.16
C LEU A 199 -7.94 5.18 6.15
N LEU A 200 -8.10 4.08 5.40
CA LEU A 200 -9.16 3.95 4.40
C LEU A 200 -9.55 2.50 4.19
N TRP A 201 -10.84 2.23 4.17
CA TRP A 201 -11.45 0.96 3.79
C TRP A 201 -12.80 1.16 3.13
N THR A 202 -13.47 0.07 2.78
CA THR A 202 -14.73 0.10 2.03
C THR A 202 -15.89 -0.46 2.83
N THR A 203 -17.09 0.00 2.51
CA THR A 203 -18.34 -0.41 3.16
C THR A 203 -19.22 -1.26 2.25
N GLY A 204 -18.82 -1.51 1.01
CA GLY A 204 -19.59 -2.26 0.01
C GLY A 204 -18.69 -2.88 -1.05
N LEU A 205 -19.31 -3.44 -2.08
CA LEU A 205 -18.58 -4.04 -3.21
C LEU A 205 -17.80 -2.97 -3.98
N MET A 206 -16.58 -3.31 -4.39
CA MET A 206 -15.73 -2.40 -5.14
C MET A 206 -14.86 -3.11 -6.18
N ALA A 207 -14.35 -2.34 -7.15
CA ALA A 207 -13.22 -2.72 -7.98
C ALA A 207 -11.93 -2.19 -7.33
N PRO A 208 -11.06 -3.04 -6.78
CA PRO A 208 -9.85 -2.61 -6.07
C PRO A 208 -8.73 -2.25 -7.04
N GLU A 209 -8.96 -1.21 -7.83
CA GLU A 209 -8.03 -0.73 -8.87
C GLU A 209 -7.18 0.46 -8.38
N ALA A 210 -6.00 0.60 -8.95
CA ALA A 210 -4.92 1.44 -8.44
C ALA A 210 -5.20 2.95 -8.48
N TYR A 211 -6.13 3.44 -9.29
CA TYR A 211 -6.50 4.87 -9.28
C TYR A 211 -7.04 5.34 -7.92
N THR A 212 -7.77 4.45 -7.21
CA THR A 212 -8.25 4.73 -5.85
C THR A 212 -7.08 4.82 -4.86
N LEU A 213 -6.18 3.83 -4.93
CA LEU A 213 -4.97 3.83 -4.10
C LEU A 213 -4.13 5.08 -4.35
N LYS A 214 -3.84 5.41 -5.61
CA LYS A 214 -3.02 6.58 -5.96
C LYS A 214 -3.63 7.86 -5.39
N ALA A 215 -4.95 8.04 -5.53
CA ALA A 215 -5.63 9.23 -5.03
C ALA A 215 -5.59 9.34 -3.50
N ALA A 216 -5.75 8.22 -2.79
CA ALA A 216 -5.59 8.17 -1.33
C ALA A 216 -4.14 8.48 -0.90
N LEU A 217 -3.15 7.92 -1.60
CA LEU A 217 -1.74 8.19 -1.33
C LEU A 217 -1.36 9.64 -1.57
N ASP A 218 -1.92 10.29 -2.59
CA ASP A 218 -1.65 11.71 -2.84
C ASP A 218 -2.07 12.59 -1.64
N GLY A 219 -3.23 12.30 -1.04
CA GLY A 219 -3.68 12.98 0.17
C GLY A 219 -2.81 12.64 1.39
N TRP A 220 -2.45 11.36 1.57
CA TRP A 220 -1.59 10.93 2.65
C TRP A 220 -0.18 11.53 2.58
N ILE A 221 0.39 11.63 1.38
CA ILE A 221 1.67 12.28 1.13
C ILE A 221 1.61 13.77 1.46
N ALA A 222 0.49 14.41 1.13
CA ALA A 222 0.23 15.82 1.40
C ALA A 222 -0.17 16.10 2.86
N HIS A 223 -0.19 15.09 3.73
CA HIS A 223 -0.63 15.18 5.13
C HIS A 223 -2.03 15.79 5.29
N GLU A 224 -2.94 15.45 4.36
CA GLU A 224 -4.34 15.85 4.46
C GLU A 224 -5.05 15.06 5.58
N ASP A 225 -6.16 15.59 6.07
CA ASP A 225 -7.01 14.88 7.02
C ASP A 225 -7.68 13.66 6.36
N ASP A 226 -8.14 12.73 7.20
CA ASP A 226 -8.72 11.47 6.75
C ASP A 226 -9.94 11.66 5.85
N GLU A 227 -10.75 12.69 6.11
CA GLU A 227 -11.93 13.00 5.30
C GLU A 227 -11.54 13.56 3.93
N ALA A 228 -10.46 14.33 3.83
CA ALA A 228 -9.92 14.78 2.55
C ALA A 228 -9.37 13.60 1.73
N ILE A 229 -8.64 12.68 2.38
CA ILE A 229 -8.15 11.44 1.76
C ILE A 229 -9.32 10.58 1.26
N ARG A 230 -10.36 10.40 2.07
CA ARG A 230 -11.59 9.70 1.69
C ARG A 230 -12.26 10.32 0.47
N ARG A 231 -12.39 11.66 0.44
CA ARG A 231 -12.95 12.37 -0.72
C ARG A 231 -12.13 12.17 -1.99
N ARG A 232 -10.79 12.21 -1.90
CA ARG A 232 -9.90 11.92 -3.05
C ARG A 232 -10.14 10.53 -3.61
N ALA A 233 -10.16 9.51 -2.75
CA ALA A 233 -10.42 8.13 -3.13
C ALA A 233 -11.78 7.99 -3.81
N ALA A 234 -12.83 8.58 -3.24
CA ALA A 234 -14.19 8.55 -3.77
C ALA A 234 -14.30 9.27 -5.14
N GLN A 235 -13.68 10.43 -5.29
CA GLN A 235 -13.67 11.16 -6.57
C GLN A 235 -12.94 10.37 -7.66
N ALA A 236 -11.79 9.76 -7.33
CA ALA A 236 -11.09 8.89 -8.27
C ALA A 236 -11.96 7.69 -8.65
N TYR A 237 -12.58 7.04 -7.66
CA TYR A 237 -13.45 5.89 -7.89
C TYR A 237 -14.63 6.27 -8.82
N ASP A 238 -15.34 7.35 -8.53
CA ASP A 238 -16.44 7.81 -9.38
C ASP A 238 -15.99 8.17 -10.80
N ARG A 239 -14.81 8.79 -10.94
CA ARG A 239 -14.27 9.14 -12.26
C ARG A 239 -14.13 7.92 -13.17
N TYR A 240 -13.72 6.78 -12.63
CA TYR A 240 -13.48 5.55 -13.41
C TYR A 240 -14.70 4.63 -13.44
N GLN A 241 -15.40 4.46 -12.34
CA GLN A 241 -16.55 3.54 -12.21
C GLN A 241 -17.89 4.17 -12.57
N LYS A 242 -17.97 5.50 -12.67
CA LYS A 242 -19.20 6.25 -13.04
C LYS A 242 -20.42 5.92 -12.15
N CYS A 243 -20.18 5.64 -10.87
CA CYS A 243 -21.24 5.24 -9.94
C CYS A 243 -21.98 6.42 -9.29
N GLY A 244 -21.52 7.65 -9.53
CA GLY A 244 -22.03 8.89 -8.94
C GLY A 244 -21.32 9.27 -7.65
N ALA A 245 -20.97 10.55 -7.50
CA ALA A 245 -20.15 11.07 -6.40
C ALA A 245 -20.69 10.71 -5.00
N ARG A 246 -22.02 10.71 -4.84
CA ARG A 246 -22.65 10.35 -3.55
C ARG A 246 -22.47 8.86 -3.23
N ALA A 247 -22.60 7.97 -4.22
CA ALA A 247 -22.41 6.54 -4.05
C ALA A 247 -20.94 6.21 -3.78
N ALA A 248 -20.02 6.82 -4.54
CA ALA A 248 -18.59 6.68 -4.31
C ALA A 248 -18.19 7.14 -2.90
N LEU A 249 -18.68 8.31 -2.45
CA LEU A 249 -18.37 8.79 -1.11
C LEU A 249 -18.90 7.88 0.00
N LYS A 250 -20.06 7.24 -0.20
CA LYS A 250 -20.60 6.26 0.76
C LYS A 250 -19.81 4.95 0.79
N LEU A 251 -19.16 4.60 -0.33
CA LEU A 251 -18.38 3.37 -0.45
C LEU A 251 -17.14 3.38 0.45
N PHE A 252 -16.54 4.53 0.70
CA PHE A 252 -15.32 4.64 1.49
C PHE A 252 -15.60 5.13 2.90
N ALA A 253 -14.83 4.62 3.85
CA ALA A 253 -14.82 5.04 5.24
C ALA A 253 -13.37 5.22 5.72
N THR A 254 -13.19 6.09 6.70
CA THR A 254 -11.97 6.29 7.48
C THR A 254 -12.25 5.90 8.93
N ASN A 255 -11.18 5.65 9.68
CA ASN A 255 -11.25 5.36 11.12
C ASN A 255 -12.16 4.16 11.47
N TRP A 256 -12.37 3.93 12.76
CA TRP A 256 -13.18 2.82 13.30
C TRP A 256 -14.69 3.01 13.11
#